data_b40dffe03a59b972d814888744c98943
#
_entry.id   b40dffe03a59b972d814888744c98943
#
_cell.length_a   1.000
_cell.length_b   1.000
_cell.length_c   1.000
_cell.angle_alpha   90.00
_cell.angle_beta   90.00
_cell.angle_gamma   90.00
#
_symmetry.space_group_name_H-M   'P 1'
#
loop_
_entity.id
_entity.type
_entity.pdbx_description
1 polymer ?
#
loop_
_entity_poly.entity_id
_entity_poly.type
_entity_poly.pdbx_seq_one_letter_code
_entity_poly.pdbx_strand_id
1 'polypeptide(L)'
;MDLVIRGARVVDGTGGPSYRADVGVHGGRIDAIGRIRAGGRAVLDAHGLALAPGFTDMHAHSDLALLHDPDHSAKAAQGITLEVLGQDGLSYAPADARTLAAVRAAVTGWNGPGEDADFGWRTVGGYLDRIDRTGTAVNAAYLVPHGTVRAYAVGWADRPATPAELDRMRGLVADGLAQGAVGMSSGLTYTPGMYASGAELAGLCRVVAAYGGYHCPHHRSYGRGALAAYAEMVALARETGCALHLAHATLNFPENAGRAPELLALLDDALAAGTDITLDSYPYTPGCTTLAALLPGWAGEGGPGAVLARLRDDAVAERIRHALEVTGSDGCHGVPVDWPSVEVSGTVDPAHGAWVGRRLRGWEEARRLLLADRLGTTVLQHVGNEDNVRAIMRHPVHTGGSDGILRGAKPHPRAYGTFPHYLGRYVRELGVLSLEECVAHLAGRPAARLRLPDRGLVRVGFRADLVLFDPETVAAGATYDSPRTPPTGIPYVLVDGRFVMRDGRRTNELAGRSVRRTPYRGR
;
A
#
# COMPACT_ATOMS: atom_id res chain seq x y z
N MET A 1 -28.37 10.32 20.51
CA MET A 1 -27.40 9.44 19.84
C MET A 1 -28.06 8.80 18.63
N ASP A 2 -27.33 8.64 17.55
CA ASP A 2 -27.84 7.98 16.35
C ASP A 2 -27.70 6.45 16.48
N LEU A 3 -26.60 6.00 17.13
CA LEU A 3 -26.35 4.60 17.41
C LEU A 3 -25.76 4.43 18.82
N VAL A 4 -26.18 3.38 19.52
CA VAL A 4 -25.54 2.91 20.77
C VAL A 4 -25.07 1.48 20.57
N ILE A 5 -23.80 1.23 20.70
CA ILE A 5 -23.16 -0.09 20.65
C ILE A 5 -22.97 -0.58 22.08
N ARG A 6 -23.61 -1.68 22.46
CA ARG A 6 -23.71 -2.17 23.83
C ARG A 6 -22.71 -3.28 24.13
N GLY A 7 -22.02 -3.17 25.26
CA GLY A 7 -21.30 -4.27 25.89
C GLY A 7 -20.06 -4.77 25.15
N ALA A 8 -19.52 -3.98 24.21
CA ALA A 8 -18.35 -4.35 23.43
C ALA A 8 -17.08 -4.45 24.29
N ARG A 9 -16.14 -5.33 23.91
CA ARG A 9 -14.75 -5.27 24.34
C ARG A 9 -14.05 -4.19 23.51
N VAL A 10 -13.85 -3.01 24.07
CA VAL A 10 -13.18 -1.90 23.40
C VAL A 10 -11.68 -2.12 23.37
N VAL A 11 -11.11 -2.19 22.16
CA VAL A 11 -9.67 -2.18 21.87
C VAL A 11 -9.37 -0.85 21.20
N ASP A 12 -8.97 0.14 22.00
CA ASP A 12 -9.10 1.55 21.63
C ASP A 12 -8.07 2.09 20.61
N GLY A 13 -7.11 1.25 20.19
CA GLY A 13 -6.08 1.62 19.21
C GLY A 13 -4.80 2.21 19.82
N THR A 14 -4.73 2.38 21.13
CA THR A 14 -3.53 2.88 21.83
C THR A 14 -2.46 1.80 22.04
N GLY A 15 -2.82 0.51 21.99
CA GLY A 15 -2.01 -0.62 22.43
C GLY A 15 -2.11 -0.90 23.92
N GLY A 16 -2.87 -0.10 24.66
CA GLY A 16 -3.19 -0.34 26.07
C GLY A 16 -4.26 -1.44 26.26
N PRO A 17 -4.45 -1.93 27.51
CA PRO A 17 -5.39 -3.01 27.79
C PRO A 17 -6.82 -2.71 27.33
N SER A 18 -7.48 -3.69 26.73
CA SER A 18 -8.89 -3.60 26.35
C SER A 18 -9.82 -3.58 27.56
N TYR A 19 -10.99 -2.98 27.42
CA TYR A 19 -11.99 -2.85 28.48
C TYR A 19 -13.42 -2.99 27.94
N ARG A 20 -14.39 -3.32 28.81
CA ARG A 20 -15.81 -3.39 28.41
C ARG A 20 -16.48 -2.03 28.56
N ALA A 21 -17.16 -1.59 27.51
CA ALA A 21 -17.97 -0.36 27.54
C ALA A 21 -19.07 -0.37 26.46
N ASP A 22 -20.04 0.51 26.64
CA ASP A 22 -20.93 0.96 25.55
C ASP A 22 -20.25 2.11 24.82
N VAL A 23 -20.51 2.23 23.53
CA VAL A 23 -20.03 3.33 22.69
C VAL A 23 -21.21 4.00 22.00
N GLY A 24 -21.40 5.29 22.23
CA GLY A 24 -22.44 6.09 21.62
C GLY A 24 -21.89 6.87 20.43
N VAL A 25 -22.64 6.88 19.32
CA VAL A 25 -22.31 7.63 18.09
C VAL A 25 -23.38 8.67 17.82
N HIS A 26 -22.94 9.89 17.49
CA HIS A 26 -23.81 10.98 17.07
C HIS A 26 -23.12 11.84 16.00
N GLY A 27 -23.84 12.13 14.90
CA GLY A 27 -23.32 12.98 13.82
C GLY A 27 -21.99 12.48 13.22
N GLY A 28 -21.83 11.14 13.10
CA GLY A 28 -20.60 10.53 12.55
C GLY A 28 -19.43 10.50 13.52
N ARG A 29 -19.61 10.90 14.80
CA ARG A 29 -18.55 10.93 15.82
C ARG A 29 -18.91 10.09 17.03
N ILE A 30 -17.87 9.62 17.71
CA ILE A 30 -17.99 8.98 19.03
C ILE A 30 -18.36 10.07 20.03
N ASP A 31 -19.55 9.97 20.61
CA ASP A 31 -20.14 10.96 21.50
C ASP A 31 -19.94 10.59 22.99
N ALA A 32 -19.98 9.28 23.29
CA ALA A 32 -19.82 8.78 24.65
C ALA A 32 -19.17 7.40 24.67
N ILE A 33 -18.39 7.11 25.73
CA ILE A 33 -17.82 5.81 26.03
C ILE A 33 -18.04 5.52 27.52
N GLY A 34 -18.53 4.34 27.87
CA GLY A 34 -18.78 3.91 29.25
C GLY A 34 -20.18 3.29 29.39
N ARG A 35 -20.80 3.39 30.54
CA ARG A 35 -22.15 2.89 30.76
C ARG A 35 -23.19 3.91 30.25
N ILE A 36 -23.79 3.63 29.09
CA ILE A 36 -24.78 4.51 28.47
C ILE A 36 -26.18 4.05 28.85
N ARG A 37 -26.91 4.83 29.65
CA ARG A 37 -28.29 4.50 30.05
C ARG A 37 -29.32 4.91 28.99
N ALA A 38 -29.04 5.97 28.25
CA ALA A 38 -29.92 6.46 27.20
C ALA A 38 -30.00 5.47 26.02
N GLY A 39 -31.15 5.42 25.37
CA GLY A 39 -31.30 4.76 24.06
C GLY A 39 -30.74 5.65 22.94
N GLY A 40 -30.46 5.03 21.78
CA GLY A 40 -30.22 5.70 20.51
C GLY A 40 -31.37 5.45 19.52
N ARG A 41 -31.30 6.10 18.34
CA ARG A 41 -32.21 5.75 17.23
C ARG A 41 -32.06 4.28 16.84
N ALA A 42 -30.84 3.75 16.94
CA ALA A 42 -30.51 2.33 16.80
C ALA A 42 -29.66 1.87 18.00
N VAL A 43 -29.83 0.60 18.35
CA VAL A 43 -29.02 -0.08 19.36
C VAL A 43 -28.45 -1.35 18.74
N LEU A 44 -27.14 -1.53 18.86
CA LEU A 44 -26.44 -2.74 18.44
C LEU A 44 -25.93 -3.47 19.68
N ASP A 45 -26.33 -4.72 19.86
CA ASP A 45 -25.74 -5.60 20.85
C ASP A 45 -24.39 -6.12 20.33
N ALA A 46 -23.31 -5.80 21.05
CA ALA A 46 -21.95 -6.18 20.69
C ALA A 46 -21.31 -7.08 21.77
N HIS A 47 -22.11 -7.75 22.62
CA HIS A 47 -21.56 -8.72 23.55
C HIS A 47 -20.82 -9.84 22.81
N GLY A 48 -19.59 -10.15 23.26
CA GLY A 48 -18.72 -11.12 22.58
C GLY A 48 -17.85 -10.53 21.47
N LEU A 49 -18.16 -9.33 20.96
CA LEU A 49 -17.37 -8.68 19.93
C LEU A 49 -16.31 -7.73 20.52
N ALA A 50 -15.18 -7.67 19.86
CA ALA A 50 -14.23 -6.58 19.98
C ALA A 50 -14.70 -5.40 19.13
N LEU A 51 -14.61 -4.19 19.67
CA LEU A 51 -14.82 -2.93 18.96
C LEU A 51 -13.50 -2.19 18.91
N ALA A 52 -13.01 -1.92 17.71
CA ALA A 52 -11.77 -1.21 17.46
C ALA A 52 -11.99 -0.01 16.53
N PRO A 53 -11.02 0.94 16.45
CA PRO A 53 -11.00 1.89 15.35
C PRO A 53 -10.95 1.14 14.02
N GLY A 54 -11.60 1.64 12.99
CA GLY A 54 -11.48 1.08 11.66
C GLY A 54 -10.03 1.04 11.19
N PHE A 55 -9.65 -0.04 10.54
CA PHE A 55 -8.26 -0.26 10.13
C PHE A 55 -7.87 0.67 8.99
N THR A 56 -6.59 1.02 8.96
CA THR A 56 -5.97 1.81 7.90
C THR A 56 -5.00 0.95 7.12
N ASP A 57 -5.25 0.77 5.84
CA ASP A 57 -4.33 0.12 4.91
C ASP A 57 -3.28 1.13 4.45
N MET A 58 -2.07 1.03 5.01
CA MET A 58 -1.00 1.97 4.74
C MET A 58 -0.38 1.81 3.35
N HIS A 59 -0.71 0.71 2.64
CA HIS A 59 -0.17 0.40 1.33
C HIS A 59 -1.22 -0.27 0.43
N ALA A 60 -1.80 0.48 -0.51
CA ALA A 60 -2.83 -0.04 -1.41
C ALA A 60 -2.62 0.43 -2.86
N HIS A 61 -2.95 -0.46 -3.81
CA HIS A 61 -2.93 -0.20 -5.25
C HIS A 61 -4.33 -0.13 -5.84
N SER A 62 -5.27 0.44 -5.09
CA SER A 62 -6.69 0.54 -5.48
C SER A 62 -7.02 1.83 -6.26
N ASP A 63 -6.03 2.53 -6.79
CA ASP A 63 -6.13 3.89 -7.34
C ASP A 63 -7.27 4.06 -8.36
N LEU A 64 -7.50 3.08 -9.23
CA LEU A 64 -8.65 3.07 -10.13
C LEU A 64 -9.79 2.16 -9.63
N ALA A 65 -9.46 1.12 -8.87
CA ALA A 65 -10.44 0.14 -8.43
C ALA A 65 -11.55 0.79 -7.61
N LEU A 66 -11.22 1.72 -6.69
CA LEU A 66 -12.21 2.43 -5.88
C LEU A 66 -13.11 3.38 -6.70
N LEU A 67 -12.69 3.79 -7.89
CA LEU A 67 -13.51 4.62 -8.80
C LEU A 67 -14.43 3.76 -9.67
N HIS A 68 -13.99 2.55 -10.03
CA HIS A 68 -14.77 1.61 -10.85
C HIS A 68 -15.75 0.78 -10.01
N ASP A 69 -15.35 0.39 -8.80
CA ASP A 69 -16.15 -0.35 -7.83
C ASP A 69 -16.17 0.41 -6.50
N PRO A 70 -17.00 1.46 -6.38
CA PRO A 70 -17.07 2.27 -5.17
C PRO A 70 -17.58 1.52 -3.94
N ASP A 71 -18.26 0.39 -4.10
CA ASP A 71 -18.60 -0.52 -3.00
C ASP A 71 -17.39 -1.08 -2.29
N HIS A 72 -16.28 -1.23 -2.99
CA HIS A 72 -14.97 -1.56 -2.47
C HIS A 72 -14.98 -2.69 -1.43
N SER A 73 -15.78 -3.72 -1.71
CA SER A 73 -16.07 -4.83 -0.78
C SER A 73 -14.82 -5.54 -0.31
N ALA A 74 -13.81 -5.66 -1.18
CA ALA A 74 -12.53 -6.28 -0.87
C ALA A 74 -11.83 -5.63 0.34
N LYS A 75 -11.98 -4.33 0.52
CA LYS A 75 -11.40 -3.57 1.63
C LYS A 75 -12.34 -3.47 2.82
N ALA A 76 -13.59 -3.06 2.58
CA ALA A 76 -14.59 -2.89 3.64
C ALA A 76 -14.81 -4.18 4.46
N ALA A 77 -14.86 -5.35 3.81
CA ALA A 77 -15.05 -6.63 4.49
C ALA A 77 -13.89 -7.02 5.44
N GLN A 78 -12.70 -6.45 5.25
CA GLN A 78 -11.55 -6.66 6.12
C GLN A 78 -11.51 -5.71 7.34
N GLY A 79 -12.50 -4.85 7.51
CA GLY A 79 -12.51 -3.82 8.57
C GLY A 79 -11.73 -2.55 8.21
N ILE A 80 -11.28 -2.43 6.96
CA ILE A 80 -10.55 -1.25 6.47
C ILE A 80 -11.55 -0.09 6.29
N THR A 81 -11.22 1.06 6.86
CA THR A 81 -12.01 2.30 6.74
C THR A 81 -11.24 3.43 6.06
N LEU A 82 -9.93 3.24 5.88
CA LEU A 82 -9.04 4.17 5.19
C LEU A 82 -7.94 3.38 4.46
N GLU A 83 -7.63 3.77 3.24
CA GLU A 83 -6.46 3.26 2.50
C GLU A 83 -5.59 4.41 1.98
N VAL A 84 -4.28 4.15 1.85
CA VAL A 84 -3.30 5.10 1.33
C VAL A 84 -2.90 4.69 -0.07
N LEU A 85 -3.25 5.51 -1.04
CA LEU A 85 -3.06 5.32 -2.48
C LEU A 85 -1.84 6.09 -3.00
N GLY A 86 -1.52 5.91 -4.28
CA GLY A 86 -0.38 6.57 -4.92
C GLY A 86 0.95 5.95 -4.51
N GLN A 87 0.97 4.65 -4.22
CA GLN A 87 2.14 3.90 -3.75
C GLN A 87 3.16 3.63 -4.85
N ASP A 88 4.36 3.26 -4.45
CA ASP A 88 5.47 2.78 -5.29
C ASP A 88 5.86 3.74 -6.42
N GLY A 89 5.59 5.03 -6.24
CA GLY A 89 5.99 6.09 -7.14
C GLY A 89 5.24 6.16 -8.48
N LEU A 90 4.25 5.32 -8.73
CA LEU A 90 3.49 5.30 -9.99
C LEU A 90 1.99 5.34 -9.73
N SER A 91 1.35 6.44 -10.11
CA SER A 91 -0.10 6.65 -10.05
C SER A 91 -0.53 7.76 -11.02
N TYR A 92 -1.78 8.19 -10.95
CA TYR A 92 -2.49 8.93 -11.99
C TYR A 92 -2.53 10.46 -11.80
N ALA A 93 -1.89 10.99 -10.77
CA ALA A 93 -1.82 12.43 -10.49
C ALA A 93 -0.56 12.81 -9.65
N PRO A 94 0.13 13.93 -9.99
CA PRO A 94 -0.16 14.86 -11.08
C PRO A 94 0.34 14.33 -12.43
N ALA A 95 -0.41 14.54 -13.51
CA ALA A 95 0.01 14.10 -14.86
C ALA A 95 -0.64 14.94 -15.97
N ASP A 96 0.12 15.26 -17.01
CA ASP A 96 -0.45 15.70 -18.28
C ASP A 96 -0.94 14.50 -19.11
N ALA A 97 -1.55 14.75 -20.26
CA ALA A 97 -2.12 13.69 -21.09
C ALA A 97 -1.07 12.67 -21.57
N ARG A 98 0.15 13.13 -21.89
CA ARG A 98 1.26 12.28 -22.35
C ARG A 98 1.78 11.40 -21.21
N THR A 99 2.05 12.01 -20.07
CA THR A 99 2.52 11.30 -18.86
C THR A 99 1.49 10.28 -18.41
N LEU A 100 0.21 10.67 -18.37
CA LEU A 100 -0.88 9.79 -17.99
C LEU A 100 -0.97 8.55 -18.90
N ALA A 101 -0.85 8.72 -20.21
CA ALA A 101 -0.86 7.60 -21.16
C ALA A 101 0.31 6.63 -20.92
N ALA A 102 1.51 7.16 -20.67
CA ALA A 102 2.70 6.34 -20.41
C ALA A 102 2.61 5.60 -19.05
N VAL A 103 2.15 6.29 -17.99
CA VAL A 103 1.95 5.69 -16.66
C VAL A 103 0.87 4.60 -16.72
N ARG A 104 -0.27 4.84 -17.39
CA ARG A 104 -1.31 3.82 -17.59
C ARG A 104 -0.75 2.55 -18.22
N ALA A 105 0.08 2.70 -19.25
CA ALA A 105 0.73 1.56 -19.90
C ALA A 105 1.71 0.84 -18.96
N ALA A 106 2.44 1.57 -18.11
CA ALA A 106 3.39 0.99 -17.16
C ALA A 106 2.72 0.22 -16.03
N VAL A 107 1.58 0.70 -15.50
CA VAL A 107 0.87 0.10 -14.36
C VAL A 107 -0.40 -0.67 -14.75
N THR A 108 -0.53 -1.04 -16.01
CA THR A 108 -1.73 -1.73 -16.53
C THR A 108 -1.97 -3.06 -15.81
N GLY A 109 -0.91 -3.75 -15.37
CA GLY A 109 -1.00 -4.96 -14.55
C GLY A 109 -1.59 -4.72 -13.16
N TRP A 110 -1.37 -3.55 -12.56
CA TRP A 110 -1.87 -3.23 -11.20
C TRP A 110 -3.33 -2.79 -11.21
N ASN A 111 -3.71 -1.91 -12.15
CA ASN A 111 -5.01 -1.24 -12.15
C ASN A 111 -5.87 -1.53 -13.40
N GLY A 112 -5.36 -2.34 -14.32
CA GLY A 112 -5.99 -2.58 -15.61
C GLY A 112 -5.73 -1.45 -16.62
N PRO A 113 -6.21 -1.60 -17.86
CA PRO A 113 -5.98 -0.63 -18.94
C PRO A 113 -6.68 0.71 -18.69
N GLY A 114 -7.67 0.76 -17.79
CA GLY A 114 -8.43 1.97 -17.48
C GLY A 114 -9.20 2.53 -18.67
N GLU A 115 -9.63 1.69 -19.61
CA GLU A 115 -10.32 2.12 -20.84
C GLU A 115 -11.62 2.86 -20.54
N ASP A 116 -12.36 2.40 -19.50
CA ASP A 116 -13.63 2.99 -19.08
C ASP A 116 -13.46 4.12 -18.03
N ALA A 117 -12.23 4.46 -17.65
CA ALA A 117 -12.00 5.49 -16.65
C ALA A 117 -12.01 6.90 -17.29
N ASP A 118 -12.87 7.76 -16.76
CA ASP A 118 -12.80 9.19 -17.03
C ASP A 118 -11.64 9.82 -16.28
N PHE A 119 -10.52 10.07 -16.97
CA PHE A 119 -9.34 10.75 -16.45
C PHE A 119 -9.44 12.28 -16.60
N GLY A 120 -10.59 12.85 -16.25
CA GLY A 120 -10.83 14.30 -16.35
C GLY A 120 -9.97 15.18 -15.43
N TRP A 121 -9.15 14.58 -14.58
CA TRP A 121 -8.21 15.28 -13.69
C TRP A 121 -6.79 15.36 -14.27
N ARG A 122 -6.01 16.31 -13.75
CA ARG A 122 -4.58 16.47 -14.06
C ARG A 122 -3.73 16.71 -12.82
N THR A 123 -4.37 17.05 -11.72
CA THR A 123 -3.74 17.42 -10.44
C THR A 123 -4.17 16.46 -9.33
N VAL A 124 -3.41 16.44 -8.24
CA VAL A 124 -3.76 15.67 -7.04
C VAL A 124 -5.13 16.07 -6.51
N GLY A 125 -5.39 17.39 -6.39
CA GLY A 125 -6.70 17.88 -5.95
C GLY A 125 -7.83 17.39 -6.85
N GLY A 126 -7.66 17.45 -8.16
CA GLY A 126 -8.65 16.95 -9.11
C GLY A 126 -8.95 15.45 -8.98
N TYR A 127 -7.94 14.63 -8.70
CA TYR A 127 -8.11 13.20 -8.42
C TYR A 127 -8.86 12.97 -7.10
N LEU A 128 -8.49 13.68 -6.03
CA LEU A 128 -9.18 13.61 -4.74
C LEU A 128 -10.63 14.09 -4.84
N ASP A 129 -10.89 15.15 -5.62
CA ASP A 129 -12.25 15.61 -5.93
C ASP A 129 -13.05 14.56 -6.72
N ARG A 130 -12.39 13.78 -7.56
CA ARG A 130 -13.05 12.68 -8.28
C ARG A 130 -13.48 11.58 -7.32
N ILE A 131 -12.64 11.21 -6.35
CA ILE A 131 -13.00 10.25 -5.29
C ILE A 131 -14.23 10.76 -4.54
N ASP A 132 -14.21 12.02 -4.11
CA ASP A 132 -15.32 12.62 -3.34
C ASP A 132 -16.64 12.66 -4.13
N ARG A 133 -16.58 12.93 -5.45
CA ARG A 133 -17.77 12.93 -6.32
C ARG A 133 -18.30 11.53 -6.62
N THR A 134 -17.42 10.55 -6.79
CA THR A 134 -17.82 9.16 -6.99
C THR A 134 -18.48 8.60 -5.73
N GLY A 135 -18.00 8.97 -4.55
CA GLY A 135 -18.30 8.32 -3.29
C GLY A 135 -17.65 6.95 -3.21
N THR A 136 -17.27 6.52 -2.03
CA THR A 136 -16.66 5.20 -1.82
C THR A 136 -17.10 4.62 -0.48
N ALA A 137 -16.98 3.29 -0.30
CA ALA A 137 -17.27 2.67 0.98
C ALA A 137 -16.23 3.01 2.04
N VAL A 138 -14.96 3.21 1.66
CA VAL A 138 -13.83 3.49 2.56
C VAL A 138 -13.20 4.84 2.23
N ASN A 139 -12.57 5.46 3.21
CA ASN A 139 -11.83 6.70 2.96
C ASN A 139 -10.54 6.41 2.17
N ALA A 140 -10.00 7.43 1.49
CA ALA A 140 -8.74 7.34 0.77
C ALA A 140 -7.84 8.55 1.03
N ALA A 141 -6.57 8.32 1.37
CA ALA A 141 -5.50 9.29 1.37
C ALA A 141 -4.59 9.05 0.17
N TYR A 142 -3.79 10.05 -0.22
CA TYR A 142 -2.98 9.95 -1.43
C TYR A 142 -1.55 10.44 -1.22
N LEU A 143 -0.59 9.73 -1.78
CA LEU A 143 0.81 10.12 -1.88
C LEU A 143 1.11 10.66 -3.28
N VAL A 144 1.92 11.72 -3.38
CA VAL A 144 2.43 12.19 -4.67
C VAL A 144 3.41 11.15 -5.22
N PRO A 145 3.15 10.54 -6.38
CA PRO A 145 3.99 9.48 -6.91
C PRO A 145 5.23 10.03 -7.63
N HIS A 146 6.41 9.88 -7.03
CA HIS A 146 7.69 10.40 -7.55
C HIS A 146 7.98 9.97 -8.99
N GLY A 147 7.80 8.69 -9.33
CA GLY A 147 8.07 8.18 -10.69
C GLY A 147 7.15 8.83 -11.73
N THR A 148 5.90 9.11 -11.39
CA THR A 148 4.97 9.87 -12.25
C THR A 148 5.44 11.33 -12.40
N VAL A 149 5.85 11.98 -11.30
CA VAL A 149 6.41 13.35 -11.33
C VAL A 149 7.67 13.38 -12.18
N ARG A 150 8.55 12.37 -12.07
CA ARG A 150 9.75 12.24 -12.90
C ARG A 150 9.39 12.00 -14.36
N ALA A 151 8.45 11.12 -14.67
CA ALA A 151 7.95 10.90 -16.05
C ALA A 151 7.41 12.19 -16.67
N TYR A 152 6.78 13.05 -15.85
CA TYR A 152 6.25 14.34 -16.29
C TYR A 152 7.36 15.38 -16.59
N ALA A 153 8.40 15.45 -15.75
CA ALA A 153 9.45 16.47 -15.87
C ALA A 153 10.62 16.04 -16.76
N VAL A 154 11.06 14.80 -16.66
CA VAL A 154 12.27 14.23 -17.29
C VAL A 154 11.93 13.25 -18.40
N GLY A 155 10.77 12.56 -18.29
CA GLY A 155 10.44 11.43 -19.13
C GLY A 155 11.03 10.12 -18.61
N TRP A 156 11.33 9.20 -19.54
CA TRP A 156 11.80 7.83 -19.25
C TRP A 156 13.30 7.67 -19.57
N ALA A 157 14.07 8.76 -19.53
CA ALA A 157 15.49 8.72 -19.79
C ALA A 157 16.28 8.24 -18.58
N ASP A 158 17.23 7.33 -18.81
CA ASP A 158 18.18 6.83 -17.79
C ASP A 158 19.32 7.84 -17.60
N ARG A 159 19.03 8.93 -16.92
CA ARG A 159 19.96 9.98 -16.55
C ARG A 159 19.46 10.78 -15.35
N PRO A 160 20.35 11.48 -14.63
CA PRO A 160 19.91 12.44 -13.60
C PRO A 160 19.01 13.55 -14.19
N ALA A 161 18.13 14.08 -13.36
CA ALA A 161 17.38 15.29 -13.68
C ALA A 161 18.32 16.51 -13.76
N THR A 162 18.08 17.38 -14.74
CA THR A 162 18.73 18.70 -14.78
C THR A 162 18.20 19.59 -13.66
N PRO A 163 18.91 20.68 -13.26
CA PRO A 163 18.39 21.62 -12.26
C PRO A 163 16.99 22.14 -12.56
N ALA A 164 16.69 22.50 -13.81
CA ALA A 164 15.37 22.99 -14.20
C ALA A 164 14.28 21.91 -14.12
N GLU A 165 14.61 20.65 -14.48
CA GLU A 165 13.69 19.52 -14.33
C GLU A 165 13.44 19.24 -12.84
N LEU A 166 14.47 19.27 -12.00
CA LEU A 166 14.33 19.08 -10.55
C LEU A 166 13.47 20.19 -9.92
N ASP A 167 13.63 21.44 -10.33
CA ASP A 167 12.79 22.54 -9.85
C ASP A 167 11.32 22.37 -10.27
N ARG A 168 11.08 21.89 -11.49
CA ARG A 168 9.74 21.50 -11.94
C ARG A 168 9.16 20.36 -11.09
N MET A 169 9.94 19.33 -10.79
CA MET A 169 9.51 18.23 -9.93
C MET A 169 9.17 18.72 -8.52
N ARG A 170 9.99 19.61 -7.92
CA ARG A 170 9.73 20.25 -6.63
C ARG A 170 8.40 21.00 -6.63
N GLY A 171 8.11 21.74 -7.70
CA GLY A 171 6.83 22.44 -7.88
C GLY A 171 5.65 21.46 -7.89
N LEU A 172 5.72 20.39 -8.69
CA LEU A 172 4.65 19.38 -8.77
C LEU A 172 4.40 18.68 -7.44
N VAL A 173 5.47 18.37 -6.68
CA VAL A 173 5.35 17.77 -5.34
C VAL A 173 4.73 18.77 -4.36
N ALA A 174 5.19 20.02 -4.35
CA ALA A 174 4.65 21.09 -3.50
C ALA A 174 3.15 21.33 -3.76
N ASP A 175 2.75 21.40 -5.04
CA ASP A 175 1.36 21.58 -5.45
C ASP A 175 0.50 20.39 -4.99
N GLY A 176 0.98 19.15 -5.15
CA GLY A 176 0.27 17.97 -4.70
C GLY A 176 0.05 17.95 -3.19
N LEU A 177 1.07 18.32 -2.42
CA LEU A 177 0.98 18.43 -0.95
C LEU A 177 0.04 19.57 -0.52
N ALA A 178 0.10 20.72 -1.19
CA ALA A 178 -0.82 21.84 -0.96
C ALA A 178 -2.28 21.48 -1.25
N GLN A 179 -2.53 20.57 -2.18
CA GLN A 179 -3.85 20.08 -2.57
C GLN A 179 -4.36 18.93 -1.68
N GLY A 180 -3.58 18.49 -0.69
CA GLY A 180 -4.03 17.56 0.33
C GLY A 180 -3.37 16.20 0.32
N ALA A 181 -2.34 15.95 -0.49
CA ALA A 181 -1.54 14.73 -0.38
C ALA A 181 -0.88 14.62 1.01
N VAL A 182 -0.75 13.38 1.52
CA VAL A 182 -0.20 13.13 2.85
C VAL A 182 1.33 12.99 2.87
N GLY A 183 1.94 12.83 1.69
CA GLY A 183 3.38 12.66 1.52
C GLY A 183 3.73 12.38 0.06
N MET A 184 4.88 11.77 -0.16
CA MET A 184 5.38 11.35 -1.47
C MET A 184 5.80 9.88 -1.42
N SER A 185 5.41 9.09 -2.42
CA SER A 185 5.95 7.73 -2.61
C SER A 185 7.07 7.73 -3.66
N SER A 186 7.95 6.75 -3.59
CA SER A 186 8.90 6.44 -4.67
C SER A 186 8.98 4.94 -4.91
N GLY A 187 9.20 4.54 -6.17
CA GLY A 187 9.43 3.15 -6.56
C GLY A 187 10.80 3.06 -7.22
N LEU A 188 11.82 2.68 -6.42
CA LEU A 188 13.21 2.76 -6.85
C LEU A 188 13.71 1.48 -7.53
N THR A 189 12.80 0.54 -7.80
CA THR A 189 13.00 -0.61 -8.71
C THR A 189 12.12 -0.52 -9.96
N TYR A 190 11.28 0.53 -10.03
CA TYR A 190 10.39 0.76 -11.18
C TYR A 190 10.87 1.94 -12.00
N THR A 191 10.89 1.78 -13.32
CA THR A 191 11.20 2.88 -14.23
C THR A 191 10.02 3.85 -14.33
N PRO A 192 10.27 5.17 -14.39
CA PRO A 192 11.57 5.85 -14.42
C PRO A 192 12.11 6.22 -13.03
N GLY A 193 11.44 5.87 -11.94
CA GLY A 193 11.83 6.21 -10.56
C GLY A 193 13.20 5.67 -10.18
N MET A 194 13.58 4.48 -10.68
CA MET A 194 14.86 3.85 -10.39
C MET A 194 16.09 4.64 -10.91
N TYR A 195 15.90 5.53 -11.89
CA TYR A 195 16.98 6.38 -12.42
C TYR A 195 17.27 7.62 -11.56
N ALA A 196 16.49 7.81 -10.49
CA ALA A 196 16.68 8.94 -9.60
C ALA A 196 18.00 8.86 -8.84
N SER A 197 18.74 9.96 -8.81
CA SER A 197 19.89 10.12 -7.94
C SER A 197 19.48 10.41 -6.49
N GLY A 198 20.37 10.13 -5.53
CA GLY A 198 20.17 10.53 -4.13
C GLY A 198 19.92 12.04 -3.97
N ALA A 199 20.61 12.87 -4.77
CA ALA A 199 20.41 14.33 -4.77
C ALA A 199 19.00 14.75 -5.25
N GLU A 200 18.44 14.04 -6.25
CA GLU A 200 17.07 14.25 -6.70
C GLU A 200 16.09 13.93 -5.57
N LEU A 201 16.22 12.76 -4.96
CA LEU A 201 15.37 12.34 -3.84
C LEU A 201 15.49 13.31 -2.66
N ALA A 202 16.71 13.72 -2.30
CA ALA A 202 16.93 14.68 -1.23
C ALA A 202 16.27 16.03 -1.51
N GLY A 203 16.36 16.51 -2.75
CA GLY A 203 15.71 17.74 -3.19
C GLY A 203 14.19 17.70 -3.03
N LEU A 204 13.55 16.56 -3.32
CA LEU A 204 12.10 16.36 -3.17
C LEU A 204 11.70 16.10 -1.71
N CYS A 205 12.48 15.31 -0.96
CA CYS A 205 12.23 15.03 0.45
C CYS A 205 12.25 16.31 1.30
N ARG A 206 13.14 17.29 0.99
CA ARG A 206 13.10 18.60 1.66
C ARG A 206 11.79 19.36 1.43
N VAL A 207 11.20 19.26 0.23
CA VAL A 207 9.86 19.81 -0.04
C VAL A 207 8.82 19.07 0.80
N VAL A 208 8.83 17.75 0.81
CA VAL A 208 7.89 16.93 1.61
C VAL A 208 7.99 17.28 3.09
N ALA A 209 9.20 17.42 3.63
CA ALA A 209 9.45 17.83 5.02
C ALA A 209 8.87 19.22 5.33
N ALA A 210 9.06 20.21 4.44
CA ALA A 210 8.55 21.56 4.62
C ALA A 210 7.02 21.60 4.71
N TYR A 211 6.33 20.70 4.02
CA TYR A 211 4.88 20.52 4.14
C TYR A 211 4.50 19.61 5.31
N GLY A 212 5.48 19.06 6.04
CA GLY A 212 5.31 18.12 7.15
C GLY A 212 4.77 16.75 6.69
N GLY A 213 4.89 16.37 5.43
CA GLY A 213 4.59 15.06 4.86
C GLY A 213 5.59 13.99 5.27
N TYR A 214 5.48 12.83 4.65
CA TYR A 214 6.45 11.76 4.80
C TYR A 214 6.84 11.18 3.42
N HIS A 215 8.04 10.61 3.34
CA HIS A 215 8.47 9.83 2.17
C HIS A 215 8.18 8.36 2.40
N CYS A 216 7.53 7.72 1.41
CA CYS A 216 7.18 6.30 1.41
C CYS A 216 7.92 5.60 0.26
N PRO A 217 9.14 5.08 0.46
CA PRO A 217 9.90 4.43 -0.59
C PRO A 217 9.62 2.92 -0.67
N HIS A 218 9.26 2.43 -1.85
CA HIS A 218 9.71 1.14 -2.35
C HIS A 218 11.19 1.32 -2.72
N HIS A 219 12.09 0.85 -1.87
CA HIS A 219 13.52 1.13 -2.00
C HIS A 219 14.22 0.24 -3.03
N ARG A 220 15.53 0.48 -3.27
CA ARG A 220 16.27 -0.05 -4.44
C ARG A 220 16.45 -1.56 -4.44
N SER A 221 16.34 -2.26 -3.33
CA SER A 221 16.56 -3.71 -3.29
C SER A 221 15.94 -4.36 -2.07
N TYR A 222 15.30 -5.50 -2.26
CA TYR A 222 14.81 -6.41 -1.20
C TYR A 222 15.60 -7.73 -1.18
N GLY A 223 16.58 -7.89 -2.06
CA GLY A 223 17.49 -9.03 -2.19
C GLY A 223 18.90 -8.72 -1.70
N ARG A 224 19.89 -8.96 -2.53
CA ARG A 224 21.32 -8.85 -2.17
C ARG A 224 21.72 -7.48 -1.60
N GLY A 225 21.11 -6.41 -2.10
CA GLY A 225 21.35 -5.04 -1.66
C GLY A 225 20.40 -4.51 -0.57
N ALA A 226 19.56 -5.35 0.04
CA ALA A 226 18.45 -4.90 0.88
C ALA A 226 18.88 -3.99 2.02
N LEU A 227 19.81 -4.41 2.87
CA LEU A 227 20.26 -3.61 4.03
C LEU A 227 20.91 -2.29 3.62
N ALA A 228 21.68 -2.26 2.52
CA ALA A 228 22.25 -1.03 2.00
C ALA A 228 21.15 -0.07 1.49
N ALA A 229 20.11 -0.62 0.85
CA ALA A 229 18.98 0.19 0.38
C ALA A 229 18.15 0.76 1.54
N TYR A 230 17.94 0.02 2.63
CA TYR A 230 17.34 0.55 3.86
C TYR A 230 18.20 1.65 4.48
N ALA A 231 19.54 1.43 4.55
CA ALA A 231 20.46 2.43 5.07
C ALA A 231 20.47 3.72 4.23
N GLU A 232 20.36 3.62 2.89
CA GLU A 232 20.20 4.78 1.99
C GLU A 232 18.95 5.60 2.38
N MET A 233 17.80 4.97 2.61
CA MET A 233 16.57 5.66 2.96
C MET A 233 16.66 6.32 4.35
N VAL A 234 17.26 5.64 5.31
CA VAL A 234 17.51 6.21 6.66
C VAL A 234 18.46 7.43 6.58
N ALA A 235 19.53 7.33 5.81
CA ALA A 235 20.47 8.45 5.60
C ALA A 235 19.77 9.64 4.93
N LEU A 236 18.93 9.38 3.92
CA LEU A 236 18.14 10.39 3.23
C LEU A 236 17.17 11.10 4.20
N ALA A 237 16.48 10.35 5.06
CA ALA A 237 15.60 10.92 6.07
C ALA A 237 16.34 11.82 7.07
N ARG A 238 17.52 11.39 7.52
CA ARG A 238 18.39 12.17 8.40
C ARG A 238 18.88 13.46 7.75
N GLU A 239 19.35 13.37 6.50
CA GLU A 239 19.85 14.52 5.75
C GLU A 239 18.77 15.59 5.52
N THR A 240 17.55 15.16 5.24
CA THR A 240 16.47 16.04 4.79
C THR A 240 15.51 16.46 5.90
N GLY A 241 15.55 15.79 7.05
CA GLY A 241 14.54 15.93 8.11
C GLY A 241 13.15 15.44 7.71
N CYS A 242 13.03 14.72 6.59
CA CYS A 242 11.77 14.18 6.12
C CYS A 242 11.39 12.93 6.92
N ALA A 243 10.16 12.88 7.44
CA ALA A 243 9.65 11.65 8.04
C ALA A 243 9.67 10.51 7.02
N LEU A 244 10.03 9.31 7.45
CA LEU A 244 10.20 8.12 6.62
C LEU A 244 9.13 7.08 6.97
N HIS A 245 8.51 6.50 5.95
CA HIS A 245 7.66 5.33 6.10
C HIS A 245 8.12 4.27 5.09
N LEU A 246 8.83 3.25 5.56
CA LEU A 246 9.36 2.20 4.69
C LEU A 246 8.23 1.30 4.19
N ALA A 247 7.99 1.31 2.90
CA ALA A 247 6.94 0.54 2.25
C ALA A 247 7.23 -0.96 2.31
N HIS A 248 6.19 -1.78 2.57
CA HIS A 248 6.21 -3.26 2.58
C HIS A 248 7.57 -3.82 3.01
N ALA A 249 8.04 -3.39 4.20
CA ALA A 249 9.35 -3.74 4.72
C ALA A 249 9.53 -5.26 4.81
N THR A 250 10.51 -5.77 4.07
CA THR A 250 10.81 -7.20 3.97
C THR A 250 12.28 -7.42 3.61
N LEU A 251 12.76 -8.62 3.88
CA LEU A 251 14.07 -9.12 3.48
C LEU A 251 13.84 -10.44 2.76
N ASN A 252 13.85 -10.38 1.43
CA ASN A 252 13.52 -11.49 0.56
C ASN A 252 14.77 -12.25 0.10
N PHE A 253 14.56 -13.37 -0.53
CA PHE A 253 15.54 -14.32 -1.04
C PHE A 253 16.30 -15.08 0.06
N PRO A 254 16.85 -16.28 -0.25
CA PRO A 254 17.52 -17.13 0.73
C PRO A 254 18.68 -16.45 1.47
N GLU A 255 19.44 -15.57 0.79
CA GLU A 255 20.56 -14.85 1.39
C GLU A 255 20.18 -13.88 2.51
N ASN A 256 18.91 -13.53 2.60
CA ASN A 256 18.38 -12.66 3.65
C ASN A 256 17.58 -13.41 4.73
N ALA A 257 17.51 -14.72 4.66
CA ALA A 257 16.82 -15.51 5.68
C ALA A 257 17.43 -15.27 7.07
N GLY A 258 16.58 -14.91 8.04
CA GLY A 258 17.01 -14.65 9.43
C GLY A 258 17.72 -13.31 9.66
N ARG A 259 17.84 -12.43 8.66
CA ARG A 259 18.56 -11.16 8.78
C ARG A 259 17.71 -9.98 9.26
N ALA A 260 16.44 -10.21 9.62
CA ALA A 260 15.59 -9.16 10.19
C ALA A 260 16.23 -8.43 11.38
N PRO A 261 16.97 -9.08 12.31
CA PRO A 261 17.63 -8.37 13.40
C PRO A 261 18.61 -7.28 12.95
N GLU A 262 19.29 -7.46 11.82
CA GLU A 262 20.21 -6.43 11.28
C GLU A 262 19.42 -5.20 10.79
N LEU A 263 18.28 -5.41 10.12
CA LEU A 263 17.39 -4.33 9.72
C LEU A 263 16.83 -3.62 10.96
N LEU A 264 16.34 -4.37 11.94
CA LEU A 264 15.72 -3.79 13.14
C LEU A 264 16.73 -2.96 13.94
N ALA A 265 17.97 -3.44 14.08
CA ALA A 265 19.04 -2.67 14.72
C ALA A 265 19.32 -1.33 13.99
N LEU A 266 19.35 -1.34 12.64
CA LEU A 266 19.48 -0.11 11.85
C LEU A 266 18.35 0.88 12.15
N LEU A 267 17.11 0.38 12.28
CA LEU A 267 15.95 1.22 12.59
C LEU A 267 15.99 1.75 14.02
N ASP A 268 16.35 0.91 15.00
CA ASP A 268 16.49 1.30 16.40
C ASP A 268 17.54 2.39 16.58
N ASP A 269 18.70 2.26 15.94
CA ASP A 269 19.76 3.28 15.94
C ASP A 269 19.28 4.60 15.32
N ALA A 270 18.48 4.52 14.26
CA ALA A 270 17.93 5.70 13.62
C ALA A 270 16.88 6.39 14.48
N LEU A 271 16.01 5.63 15.13
CA LEU A 271 15.00 6.13 16.07
C LEU A 271 15.65 6.76 17.30
N ALA A 272 16.67 6.11 17.88
CA ALA A 272 17.44 6.65 19.00
C ALA A 272 18.14 7.98 18.65
N ALA A 273 18.53 8.14 17.37
CA ALA A 273 19.07 9.40 16.86
C ALA A 273 17.99 10.45 16.48
N GLY A 274 16.72 10.19 16.77
CA GLY A 274 15.60 11.13 16.56
C GLY A 274 15.02 11.14 15.14
N THR A 275 15.34 10.15 14.30
CA THR A 275 14.73 10.05 12.97
C THR A 275 13.28 9.57 13.10
N ASP A 276 12.34 10.27 12.46
CA ASP A 276 10.92 9.91 12.46
C ASP A 276 10.65 8.79 11.44
N ILE A 277 10.66 7.53 11.90
CA ILE A 277 10.51 6.33 11.05
C ILE A 277 9.28 5.52 11.46
N THR A 278 8.53 5.05 10.46
CA THR A 278 7.59 3.93 10.55
C THR A 278 7.79 3.02 9.34
N LEU A 279 7.17 1.86 9.37
CA LEU A 279 7.15 0.93 8.23
C LEU A 279 5.79 0.24 8.13
N ASP A 280 5.46 -0.25 6.95
CA ASP A 280 4.39 -1.22 6.79
C ASP A 280 4.93 -2.59 6.33
N SER A 281 4.17 -3.62 6.56
CA SER A 281 4.35 -4.92 5.92
C SER A 281 3.00 -5.62 5.75
N TYR A 282 2.98 -6.71 4.99
CA TYR A 282 1.85 -7.63 4.89
C TYR A 282 2.23 -8.98 5.51
N PRO A 283 1.25 -9.74 6.04
CA PRO A 283 1.50 -10.99 6.76
C PRO A 283 1.56 -12.19 5.79
N TYR A 284 2.41 -12.11 4.75
CA TYR A 284 2.58 -13.14 3.73
C TYR A 284 4.04 -13.17 3.26
N THR A 285 4.50 -14.32 2.79
CA THR A 285 5.87 -14.49 2.29
C THR A 285 6.04 -14.19 0.80
N PRO A 286 5.12 -14.53 -0.13
CA PRO A 286 5.27 -14.11 -1.52
C PRO A 286 5.05 -12.62 -1.72
N GLY A 287 5.83 -12.02 -2.61
CA GLY A 287 5.55 -10.71 -3.18
C GLY A 287 4.63 -10.79 -4.40
N CYS A 288 4.10 -9.65 -4.84
CA CYS A 288 3.32 -9.55 -6.07
C CYS A 288 3.69 -8.26 -6.81
N THR A 289 4.07 -8.39 -8.08
CA THR A 289 4.42 -7.27 -8.95
C THR A 289 4.12 -7.61 -10.42
N THR A 290 4.53 -6.75 -11.37
CA THR A 290 4.47 -7.08 -12.80
C THR A 290 5.70 -7.89 -13.21
N LEU A 291 5.53 -8.79 -14.18
CA LEU A 291 6.67 -9.52 -14.76
C LEU A 291 7.71 -8.58 -15.37
N ALA A 292 7.28 -7.42 -15.88
CA ALA A 292 8.16 -6.40 -16.42
C ALA A 292 9.07 -5.73 -15.37
N ALA A 293 8.67 -5.73 -14.10
CA ALA A 293 9.48 -5.19 -13.00
C ALA A 293 10.78 -5.96 -12.78
N LEU A 294 10.85 -7.22 -13.20
CA LEU A 294 12.07 -8.05 -13.09
C LEU A 294 13.15 -7.65 -14.09
N LEU A 295 12.79 -6.91 -15.15
CA LEU A 295 13.74 -6.52 -16.21
C LEU A 295 14.82 -5.58 -15.66
N PRO A 296 16.05 -5.64 -16.23
CA PRO A 296 17.09 -4.70 -15.84
C PRO A 296 16.69 -3.26 -16.19
N GLY A 297 17.05 -2.31 -15.32
CA GLY A 297 16.65 -0.91 -15.43
C GLY A 297 16.93 -0.29 -16.78
N TRP A 298 18.13 -0.55 -17.36
CA TRP A 298 18.49 -0.06 -18.69
C TRP A 298 17.52 -0.50 -19.80
N ALA A 299 16.82 -1.65 -19.63
CA ALA A 299 15.82 -2.11 -20.57
C ALA A 299 14.54 -1.26 -20.52
N GLY A 300 14.30 -0.54 -19.42
CA GLY A 300 13.13 0.33 -19.24
C GLY A 300 13.28 1.73 -19.84
N GLU A 301 14.49 2.13 -20.27
CA GLU A 301 14.73 3.43 -20.85
C GLU A 301 13.87 3.67 -22.09
N GLY A 302 13.27 4.87 -22.19
CA GLY A 302 12.33 5.23 -23.25
C GLY A 302 10.90 4.76 -23.02
N GLY A 303 10.63 4.04 -21.92
CA GLY A 303 9.29 3.65 -21.49
C GLY A 303 8.75 2.37 -22.13
N PRO A 304 7.47 2.03 -21.86
CA PRO A 304 6.89 0.73 -22.22
C PRO A 304 7.03 0.34 -23.69
N GLY A 305 6.87 1.29 -24.62
CA GLY A 305 7.05 1.04 -26.06
C GLY A 305 8.48 0.62 -26.43
N ALA A 306 9.47 1.25 -25.82
CA ALA A 306 10.89 0.92 -26.03
C ALA A 306 11.24 -0.45 -25.42
N VAL A 307 10.68 -0.79 -24.26
CA VAL A 307 10.81 -2.15 -23.69
C VAL A 307 10.31 -3.21 -24.63
N LEU A 308 9.11 -3.03 -25.21
CA LEU A 308 8.55 -3.98 -26.16
C LEU A 308 9.39 -4.09 -27.45
N ALA A 309 10.00 -3.01 -27.91
CA ALA A 309 10.91 -3.04 -29.06
C ALA A 309 12.19 -3.84 -28.73
N ARG A 310 12.79 -3.61 -27.56
CA ARG A 310 13.97 -4.35 -27.07
C ARG A 310 13.70 -5.84 -26.91
N LEU A 311 12.53 -6.20 -26.41
CA LEU A 311 12.13 -7.61 -26.27
C LEU A 311 11.94 -8.32 -27.61
N ARG A 312 11.70 -7.60 -28.72
CA ARG A 312 11.62 -8.20 -30.07
C ARG A 312 12.98 -8.37 -30.74
N ASP A 313 13.98 -7.62 -30.31
CA ASP A 313 15.35 -7.75 -30.78
C ASP A 313 16.04 -8.91 -30.07
N ASP A 314 16.44 -9.94 -30.81
CA ASP A 314 17.00 -11.17 -30.22
C ASP A 314 18.34 -10.94 -29.52
N ALA A 315 19.18 -10.04 -30.02
CA ALA A 315 20.46 -9.74 -29.38
C ALA A 315 20.27 -8.99 -28.05
N VAL A 316 19.32 -8.05 -28.02
CA VAL A 316 18.97 -7.33 -26.80
C VAL A 316 18.26 -8.25 -25.81
N ALA A 317 17.36 -9.10 -26.27
CA ALA A 317 16.65 -10.07 -25.45
C ALA A 317 17.61 -11.07 -24.78
N GLU A 318 18.66 -11.52 -25.51
CA GLU A 318 19.70 -12.37 -24.95
C GLU A 318 20.51 -11.66 -23.85
N ARG A 319 20.79 -10.38 -24.03
CA ARG A 319 21.45 -9.55 -23.03
C ARG A 319 20.57 -9.37 -21.77
N ILE A 320 19.25 -9.23 -21.94
CA ILE A 320 18.29 -9.20 -20.84
C ILE A 320 18.28 -10.56 -20.12
N ARG A 321 18.21 -11.67 -20.86
CA ARG A 321 18.28 -13.03 -20.31
C ARG A 321 19.52 -13.22 -19.43
N HIS A 322 20.69 -12.84 -19.93
CA HIS A 322 21.93 -12.94 -19.16
C HIS A 322 21.89 -12.13 -17.86
N ALA A 323 21.32 -10.92 -17.90
CA ALA A 323 21.13 -10.11 -16.70
C ALA A 323 20.19 -10.75 -15.69
N LEU A 324 19.12 -11.40 -16.14
CA LEU A 324 18.14 -12.07 -15.28
C LEU A 324 18.68 -13.39 -14.70
N GLU A 325 19.27 -14.24 -15.53
CA GLU A 325 19.57 -15.64 -15.17
C GLU A 325 21.00 -15.84 -14.63
N VAL A 326 21.93 -14.94 -14.93
CA VAL A 326 23.35 -15.12 -14.61
C VAL A 326 23.85 -14.10 -13.58
N THR A 327 23.66 -12.80 -13.84
CA THR A 327 24.24 -11.76 -12.99
C THR A 327 23.31 -11.29 -11.87
N GLY A 328 22.03 -11.45 -12.04
CA GLY A 328 21.01 -10.79 -11.23
C GLY A 328 20.78 -9.34 -11.66
N SER A 329 19.60 -9.02 -12.18
CA SER A 329 19.24 -7.64 -12.55
C SER A 329 18.93 -6.79 -11.32
N ASP A 330 18.99 -5.48 -11.45
CA ASP A 330 18.49 -4.53 -10.45
C ASP A 330 16.97 -4.67 -10.23
N GLY A 331 16.19 -4.96 -11.28
CA GLY A 331 14.78 -5.33 -11.15
C GLY A 331 14.55 -6.63 -10.35
N CYS A 332 15.51 -7.56 -10.36
CA CYS A 332 15.53 -8.77 -9.53
C CYS A 332 16.39 -8.59 -8.26
N HIS A 333 16.60 -7.35 -7.82
CA HIS A 333 17.29 -7.03 -6.57
C HIS A 333 18.73 -7.58 -6.46
N GLY A 334 19.41 -7.74 -7.61
CA GLY A 334 20.76 -8.26 -7.70
C GLY A 334 20.89 -9.78 -7.53
N VAL A 335 19.77 -10.51 -7.58
CA VAL A 335 19.71 -11.99 -7.45
C VAL A 335 19.30 -12.59 -8.79
N PRO A 336 20.00 -13.63 -9.31
CA PRO A 336 19.54 -14.37 -10.47
C PRO A 336 18.13 -14.93 -10.27
N VAL A 337 17.30 -14.85 -11.31
CA VAL A 337 15.91 -15.31 -11.23
C VAL A 337 15.84 -16.83 -11.10
N ASP A 338 15.21 -17.30 -10.04
CA ASP A 338 14.71 -18.67 -9.94
C ASP A 338 13.30 -18.72 -10.54
N TRP A 339 13.18 -19.08 -11.81
CA TRP A 339 11.92 -19.08 -12.54
C TRP A 339 10.80 -19.89 -11.88
N PRO A 340 11.05 -21.08 -11.28
CA PRO A 340 10.06 -21.82 -10.52
C PRO A 340 9.50 -21.06 -9.31
N SER A 341 10.17 -20.02 -8.82
CA SER A 341 9.64 -19.14 -7.77
C SER A 341 8.67 -18.07 -8.29
N VAL A 342 8.55 -17.91 -9.61
CA VAL A 342 7.72 -16.90 -10.27
C VAL A 342 6.44 -17.53 -10.80
N GLU A 343 5.30 -17.25 -10.18
CA GLU A 343 3.97 -17.74 -10.56
C GLU A 343 3.15 -16.63 -11.24
N VAL A 344 2.54 -16.91 -12.39
CA VAL A 344 1.66 -15.96 -13.08
C VAL A 344 0.36 -15.77 -12.28
N SER A 345 0.11 -14.57 -11.81
CA SER A 345 -1.06 -14.19 -11.00
C SER A 345 -2.21 -13.67 -11.87
N GLY A 346 -1.90 -13.00 -12.97
CA GLY A 346 -2.89 -12.45 -13.87
C GLY A 346 -2.31 -11.97 -15.18
N THR A 347 -3.18 -11.91 -16.19
CA THR A 347 -2.90 -11.29 -17.48
C THR A 347 -3.94 -10.21 -17.76
N VAL A 348 -3.58 -9.19 -18.50
CA VAL A 348 -4.51 -8.13 -18.92
C VAL A 348 -5.37 -8.63 -20.08
N ASP A 349 -4.74 -9.32 -21.05
CA ASP A 349 -5.47 -9.95 -22.16
C ASP A 349 -6.00 -11.33 -21.72
N PRO A 350 -7.35 -11.53 -21.71
CA PRO A 350 -7.97 -12.82 -21.37
C PRO A 350 -7.49 -14.00 -22.24
N ALA A 351 -7.02 -13.74 -23.47
CA ALA A 351 -6.49 -14.79 -24.35
C ALA A 351 -5.27 -15.51 -23.74
N HIS A 352 -4.59 -14.88 -22.79
CA HIS A 352 -3.44 -15.44 -22.07
C HIS A 352 -3.80 -16.05 -20.71
N GLY A 353 -5.08 -16.12 -20.36
CA GLY A 353 -5.57 -16.64 -19.06
C GLY A 353 -5.12 -18.06 -18.73
N ALA A 354 -4.79 -18.87 -19.75
CA ALA A 354 -4.24 -20.22 -19.53
C ALA A 354 -2.86 -20.27 -18.82
N TRP A 355 -2.19 -19.12 -18.70
CA TRP A 355 -0.94 -19.00 -17.95
C TRP A 355 -1.15 -18.78 -16.45
N VAL A 356 -2.31 -18.30 -16.06
CA VAL A 356 -2.59 -17.97 -14.65
C VAL A 356 -2.51 -19.21 -13.76
N GLY A 357 -1.78 -19.09 -12.65
CA GLY A 357 -1.48 -20.17 -11.72
C GLY A 357 -0.30 -21.04 -12.14
N ARG A 358 0.33 -20.80 -13.28
CA ARG A 358 1.54 -21.54 -13.70
C ARG A 358 2.79 -20.85 -13.19
N ARG A 359 3.77 -21.64 -12.78
CA ARG A 359 5.14 -21.18 -12.52
C ARG A 359 5.91 -21.14 -13.84
N LEU A 360 6.71 -20.10 -14.03
CA LEU A 360 7.55 -19.97 -15.21
C LEU A 360 8.70 -20.97 -15.17
N ARG A 361 9.15 -21.42 -16.33
CA ARG A 361 10.23 -22.41 -16.46
C ARG A 361 11.53 -21.80 -17.00
N GLY A 362 11.49 -20.55 -17.49
CA GLY A 362 12.65 -19.89 -18.06
C GLY A 362 12.31 -18.60 -18.79
N TRP A 363 13.36 -17.94 -19.26
CA TRP A 363 13.29 -16.68 -19.99
C TRP A 363 12.34 -16.70 -21.20
N GLU A 364 12.34 -17.77 -21.99
CA GLU A 364 11.52 -17.82 -23.21
C GLU A 364 10.02 -17.73 -22.92
N GLU A 365 9.57 -18.32 -21.82
CA GLU A 365 8.18 -18.20 -21.37
C GLU A 365 7.89 -16.78 -20.88
N ALA A 366 8.80 -16.20 -20.09
CA ALA A 366 8.69 -14.84 -19.61
C ALA A 366 8.67 -13.83 -20.75
N ARG A 367 9.61 -13.92 -21.71
CA ARG A 367 9.68 -13.06 -22.89
C ARG A 367 8.39 -13.12 -23.70
N ARG A 368 7.88 -14.33 -23.92
CA ARG A 368 6.61 -14.53 -24.66
C ARG A 368 5.46 -13.81 -23.98
N LEU A 369 5.31 -13.96 -22.66
CA LEU A 369 4.26 -13.29 -21.90
C LEU A 369 4.42 -11.78 -21.91
N LEU A 370 5.64 -11.25 -21.69
CA LEU A 370 5.93 -9.82 -21.72
C LEU A 370 5.51 -9.19 -23.04
N LEU A 371 5.76 -9.87 -24.16
CA LEU A 371 5.37 -9.40 -25.49
C LEU A 371 3.88 -9.53 -25.74
N ALA A 372 3.31 -10.71 -25.46
CA ALA A 372 1.93 -11.05 -25.78
C ALA A 372 0.93 -10.22 -24.95
N ASP A 373 1.18 -10.09 -23.65
CA ASP A 373 0.34 -9.34 -22.71
C ASP A 373 0.78 -7.87 -22.53
N ARG A 374 1.67 -7.40 -23.41
CA ARG A 374 2.13 -6.00 -23.51
C ARG A 374 2.59 -5.43 -22.15
N LEU A 375 3.41 -6.20 -21.42
CA LEU A 375 3.97 -5.90 -20.10
C LEU A 375 2.94 -5.93 -18.95
N GLY A 376 1.69 -6.31 -19.20
CA GLY A 376 0.60 -6.26 -18.22
C GLY A 376 0.53 -7.47 -17.29
N THR A 377 1.32 -8.53 -17.53
CA THR A 377 1.30 -9.75 -16.72
C THR A 377 1.76 -9.46 -15.29
N THR A 378 0.94 -9.87 -14.31
CA THR A 378 1.30 -9.85 -12.88
C THR A 378 1.79 -11.22 -12.43
N VAL A 379 2.72 -11.21 -11.47
CA VAL A 379 3.34 -12.43 -10.94
C VAL A 379 3.39 -12.41 -9.43
N LEU A 380 3.34 -13.59 -8.81
CA LEU A 380 3.74 -13.84 -7.43
C LEU A 380 5.19 -14.28 -7.42
N GLN A 381 5.98 -13.72 -6.53
CA GLN A 381 7.36 -14.12 -6.29
C GLN A 381 7.46 -14.82 -4.93
N HIS A 382 7.70 -16.13 -4.93
CA HIS A 382 7.81 -16.97 -3.73
C HIS A 382 9.23 -16.89 -3.14
N VAL A 383 9.61 -15.72 -2.61
CA VAL A 383 10.98 -15.41 -2.19
C VAL A 383 11.10 -14.91 -0.75
N GLY A 384 9.98 -14.78 -0.03
CA GLY A 384 9.97 -14.24 1.33
C GLY A 384 10.33 -15.27 2.40
N ASN A 385 10.58 -14.78 3.61
CA ASN A 385 10.97 -15.57 4.77
C ASN A 385 10.02 -15.26 5.95
N GLU A 386 9.38 -16.29 6.48
CA GLU A 386 8.37 -16.16 7.54
C GLU A 386 8.95 -15.60 8.86
N ASP A 387 10.19 -15.98 9.22
CA ASP A 387 10.81 -15.48 10.44
C ASP A 387 11.13 -13.98 10.34
N ASN A 388 11.54 -13.52 9.16
CA ASN A 388 11.73 -12.10 8.89
C ASN A 388 10.39 -11.35 8.99
N VAL A 389 9.31 -11.89 8.41
CA VAL A 389 7.96 -11.30 8.48
C VAL A 389 7.53 -11.13 9.94
N ARG A 390 7.69 -12.18 10.77
CA ARG A 390 7.32 -12.15 12.19
C ARG A 390 8.17 -11.18 13.00
N ALA A 391 9.48 -11.12 12.74
CA ALA A 391 10.37 -10.21 13.44
C ALA A 391 10.04 -8.75 13.13
N ILE A 392 9.84 -8.40 11.84
CA ILE A 392 9.49 -7.05 11.40
C ILE A 392 8.14 -6.62 11.96
N MET A 393 7.15 -7.50 11.94
CA MET A 393 5.79 -7.20 12.42
C MET A 393 5.73 -6.90 13.93
N ARG A 394 6.66 -7.44 14.73
CA ARG A 394 6.76 -7.13 16.17
C ARG A 394 7.34 -5.76 16.48
N HIS A 395 7.96 -5.12 15.52
CA HIS A 395 8.66 -3.86 15.77
C HIS A 395 7.69 -2.73 16.15
N PRO A 396 8.01 -1.88 17.15
CA PRO A 396 7.11 -0.82 17.63
C PRO A 396 6.66 0.18 16.57
N VAL A 397 7.42 0.41 15.52
CA VAL A 397 7.07 1.34 14.42
C VAL A 397 6.33 0.67 13.25
N HIS A 398 6.02 -0.63 13.38
CA HIS A 398 5.28 -1.36 12.36
C HIS A 398 3.84 -0.89 12.25
N THR A 399 3.32 -0.88 11.03
CA THR A 399 1.91 -0.70 10.66
C THR A 399 1.49 -1.77 9.67
N GLY A 400 0.17 -1.99 9.52
CA GLY A 400 -0.35 -2.89 8.50
C GLY A 400 -0.49 -2.21 7.15
N GLY A 401 -0.01 -2.87 6.11
CA GLY A 401 -0.27 -2.55 4.71
C GLY A 401 -0.66 -3.82 3.96
N SER A 402 -1.59 -3.75 3.01
CA SER A 402 -1.96 -4.93 2.23
C SER A 402 -1.05 -5.13 1.03
N ASP A 403 -0.54 -4.05 0.47
CA ASP A 403 0.11 -4.03 -0.84
C ASP A 403 -0.76 -4.76 -1.89
N GLY A 404 -2.08 -4.53 -1.75
CA GLY A 404 -3.12 -5.29 -2.43
C GLY A 404 -3.35 -4.80 -3.85
N ILE A 405 -3.13 -5.68 -4.83
CA ILE A 405 -3.55 -5.53 -6.22
C ILE A 405 -4.86 -6.30 -6.39
N LEU A 406 -5.97 -5.59 -6.66
CA LEU A 406 -7.31 -6.21 -6.74
C LEU A 406 -7.60 -6.86 -8.10
N ARG A 407 -6.73 -6.69 -9.08
CA ARG A 407 -6.87 -7.16 -10.47
C ARG A 407 -6.24 -8.54 -10.69
N GLY A 408 -6.48 -9.09 -11.90
CA GLY A 408 -5.98 -10.41 -12.29
C GLY A 408 -6.98 -11.53 -11.97
N ALA A 409 -6.85 -12.66 -12.61
CA ALA A 409 -7.73 -13.81 -12.39
C ALA A 409 -7.42 -14.53 -11.07
N LYS A 410 -6.16 -14.53 -10.63
CA LYS A 410 -5.68 -15.15 -9.39
C LYS A 410 -4.82 -14.14 -8.61
N PRO A 411 -5.41 -13.02 -8.08
CA PRO A 411 -4.66 -12.02 -7.35
C PRO A 411 -4.01 -12.63 -6.10
N HIS A 412 -2.99 -11.96 -5.58
CA HIS A 412 -2.43 -12.34 -4.28
C HIS A 412 -3.51 -12.26 -3.18
N PRO A 413 -3.66 -13.25 -2.30
CA PRO A 413 -4.68 -13.26 -1.24
C PRO A 413 -4.56 -12.06 -0.28
N ARG A 414 -3.40 -11.39 -0.22
CA ARG A 414 -3.21 -10.19 0.60
C ARG A 414 -4.19 -9.06 0.26
N ALA A 415 -4.66 -8.98 -0.99
CA ALA A 415 -5.63 -7.98 -1.42
C ALA A 415 -7.00 -8.12 -0.72
N TYR A 416 -7.36 -9.34 -0.30
CA TYR A 416 -8.67 -9.69 0.25
C TYR A 416 -8.63 -10.19 1.69
N GLY A 417 -7.44 -10.46 2.27
CA GLY A 417 -7.33 -11.15 3.56
C GLY A 417 -6.28 -10.60 4.54
N THR A 418 -5.54 -9.56 4.22
CA THR A 418 -4.42 -9.07 5.05
C THR A 418 -4.82 -8.78 6.49
N PHE A 419 -5.84 -7.97 6.72
CA PHE A 419 -6.20 -7.52 8.07
C PHE A 419 -6.79 -8.65 8.94
N PRO A 420 -7.75 -9.45 8.44
CA PRO A 420 -8.19 -10.63 9.18
C PRO A 420 -7.10 -11.69 9.34
N HIS A 421 -6.09 -11.75 8.46
CA HIS A 421 -4.95 -12.66 8.61
C HIS A 421 -4.03 -12.23 9.78
N TYR A 422 -3.82 -10.93 9.98
CA TYR A 422 -3.16 -10.43 11.18
C TYR A 422 -3.88 -10.89 12.45
N LEU A 423 -5.21 -10.66 12.53
CA LEU A 423 -6.01 -10.98 13.71
C LEU A 423 -6.15 -12.48 13.96
N GLY A 424 -6.46 -13.26 12.93
CA GLY A 424 -6.64 -14.70 13.04
C GLY A 424 -5.33 -15.45 13.22
N ARG A 425 -4.42 -15.29 12.28
CA ARG A 425 -3.19 -16.09 12.23
C ARG A 425 -2.13 -15.60 13.22
N TYR A 426 -1.80 -14.29 13.17
CA TYR A 426 -0.64 -13.79 13.92
C TYR A 426 -0.97 -13.38 15.36
N VAL A 427 -2.23 -13.05 15.66
CA VAL A 427 -2.68 -12.83 17.03
C VAL A 427 -3.15 -14.14 17.64
N ARG A 428 -4.30 -14.67 17.16
CA ARG A 428 -4.98 -15.79 17.84
C ARG A 428 -4.21 -17.10 17.77
N GLU A 429 -3.72 -17.49 16.57
CA GLU A 429 -3.11 -18.81 16.39
C GLU A 429 -1.64 -18.84 16.79
N LEU A 430 -0.85 -17.84 16.42
CA LEU A 430 0.60 -17.83 16.60
C LEU A 430 1.07 -16.99 17.80
N GLY A 431 0.24 -16.10 18.34
CA GLY A 431 0.62 -15.23 19.47
C GLY A 431 1.83 -14.34 19.18
N VAL A 432 2.00 -13.94 17.91
CA VAL A 432 3.11 -13.05 17.49
C VAL A 432 2.92 -11.65 18.03
N LEU A 433 1.67 -11.17 18.06
CA LEU A 433 1.23 -9.90 18.65
C LEU A 433 0.08 -10.17 19.63
N SER A 434 -0.06 -9.33 20.64
CA SER A 434 -1.31 -9.24 21.38
C SER A 434 -2.41 -8.61 20.51
N LEU A 435 -3.67 -8.77 20.88
CA LEU A 435 -4.79 -8.16 20.17
C LEU A 435 -4.68 -6.63 20.19
N GLU A 436 -4.33 -6.08 21.34
CA GLU A 436 -4.19 -4.64 21.57
C GLU A 436 -3.04 -4.03 20.74
N GLU A 437 -1.88 -4.69 20.69
CA GLU A 437 -0.76 -4.29 19.84
C GLU A 437 -1.15 -4.35 18.36
N CYS A 438 -1.76 -5.45 17.93
CA CYS A 438 -2.19 -5.61 16.55
C CYS A 438 -3.13 -4.47 16.14
N VAL A 439 -4.15 -4.14 16.93
CA VAL A 439 -5.06 -3.02 16.64
C VAL A 439 -4.32 -1.68 16.62
N ALA A 440 -3.36 -1.46 17.50
CA ALA A 440 -2.53 -0.26 17.45
C ALA A 440 -1.72 -0.17 16.15
N HIS A 441 -1.17 -1.30 15.65
CA HIS A 441 -0.46 -1.37 14.37
C HIS A 441 -1.38 -1.14 13.17
N LEU A 442 -2.64 -1.56 13.26
CA LEU A 442 -3.59 -1.47 12.14
C LEU A 442 -4.40 -0.16 12.13
N ALA A 443 -4.42 0.60 13.23
CA ALA A 443 -5.24 1.81 13.32
C ALA A 443 -4.52 3.01 13.97
N GLY A 444 -4.11 2.89 15.24
CA GLY A 444 -3.57 4.04 15.99
C GLY A 444 -2.26 4.59 15.41
N ARG A 445 -1.30 3.71 15.10
CA ARG A 445 0.00 4.10 14.51
C ARG A 445 -0.13 4.63 13.08
N PRO A 446 -0.93 4.00 12.18
CA PRO A 446 -1.27 4.58 10.89
C PRO A 446 -1.81 6.01 10.99
N ALA A 447 -2.81 6.23 11.86
CA ALA A 447 -3.39 7.56 12.04
C ALA A 447 -2.36 8.58 12.56
N ALA A 448 -1.46 8.16 13.45
CA ALA A 448 -0.37 9.00 13.95
C ALA A 448 0.63 9.34 12.80
N ARG A 449 1.02 8.36 11.95
CA ARG A 449 1.88 8.60 10.77
C ARG A 449 1.24 9.58 9.80
N LEU A 450 -0.04 9.40 9.52
CA LEU A 450 -0.81 10.28 8.65
C LEU A 450 -1.14 11.63 9.32
N ARG A 451 -0.82 11.79 10.63
CA ARG A 451 -1.14 12.95 11.45
C ARG A 451 -2.63 13.31 11.40
N LEU A 452 -3.49 12.30 11.51
CA LEU A 452 -4.93 12.47 11.55
C LEU A 452 -5.38 12.81 12.98
N PRO A 453 -5.99 13.98 13.23
CA PRO A 453 -6.26 14.44 14.59
C PRO A 453 -7.47 13.76 15.23
N ASP A 454 -8.33 13.12 14.44
CA ASP A 454 -9.63 12.64 14.89
C ASP A 454 -9.97 11.21 14.39
N ARG A 455 -8.95 10.39 14.10
CA ARG A 455 -9.10 9.00 13.61
C ARG A 455 -8.11 8.06 14.29
N GLY A 456 -8.30 6.76 14.13
CA GLY A 456 -7.40 5.70 14.60
C GLY A 456 -7.51 5.34 16.07
N LEU A 457 -8.38 6.02 16.83
CA LEU A 457 -8.66 5.70 18.23
C LEU A 457 -10.17 5.65 18.51
N VAL A 458 -10.58 4.77 19.42
CA VAL A 458 -11.91 4.83 20.03
C VAL A 458 -11.87 5.83 21.16
N ARG A 459 -12.19 7.09 20.85
CA ARG A 459 -12.10 8.23 21.76
C ARG A 459 -13.25 9.21 21.51
N VAL A 460 -13.82 9.76 22.57
CA VAL A 460 -14.87 10.80 22.46
C VAL A 460 -14.39 11.98 21.61
N GLY A 461 -15.22 12.42 20.68
CA GLY A 461 -14.93 13.47 19.70
C GLY A 461 -14.30 12.97 18.40
N PHE A 462 -13.76 11.73 18.36
CA PHE A 462 -13.17 11.14 17.16
C PHE A 462 -14.27 10.68 16.20
N ARG A 463 -13.94 10.57 14.92
CA ARG A 463 -14.84 9.99 13.92
C ARG A 463 -15.18 8.56 14.25
N ALA A 464 -16.43 8.21 14.04
CA ALA A 464 -16.90 6.85 14.23
C ALA A 464 -16.58 5.98 12.99
N ASP A 465 -15.29 5.89 12.65
CA ASP A 465 -14.75 4.88 11.75
C ASP A 465 -14.37 3.70 12.64
N LEU A 466 -15.19 2.68 12.64
CA LEU A 466 -15.15 1.60 13.62
C LEU A 466 -15.25 0.24 12.92
N VAL A 467 -14.60 -0.76 13.52
CA VAL A 467 -14.78 -2.16 13.16
C VAL A 467 -15.19 -2.97 14.39
N LEU A 468 -16.19 -3.84 14.22
CA LEU A 468 -16.53 -4.85 15.22
C LEU A 468 -16.22 -6.23 14.63
N PHE A 469 -15.51 -7.01 15.40
CA PHE A 469 -15.14 -8.36 15.00
C PHE A 469 -15.17 -9.32 16.19
N ASP A 470 -15.37 -10.58 15.89
CA ASP A 470 -15.27 -11.65 16.88
C ASP A 470 -13.81 -12.13 16.93
N PRO A 471 -13.07 -11.89 18.02
CA PRO A 471 -11.67 -12.28 18.14
C PRO A 471 -11.46 -13.80 18.11
N GLU A 472 -12.50 -14.60 18.43
CA GLU A 472 -12.40 -16.06 18.46
C GLU A 472 -12.59 -16.68 17.05
N THR A 473 -13.26 -15.97 16.12
CA THR A 473 -13.62 -16.53 14.81
C THR A 473 -13.07 -15.74 13.62
N VAL A 474 -12.54 -14.52 13.84
CA VAL A 474 -11.99 -13.71 12.75
C VAL A 474 -10.88 -14.45 12.02
N ALA A 475 -11.02 -14.55 10.70
CA ALA A 475 -10.04 -15.24 9.85
C ALA A 475 -10.09 -14.72 8.40
N ALA A 476 -8.94 -14.78 7.73
CA ALA A 476 -8.89 -14.59 6.28
C ALA A 476 -9.52 -15.80 5.58
N GLY A 477 -10.48 -15.55 4.69
CA GLY A 477 -11.00 -16.58 3.78
C GLY A 477 -10.12 -16.76 2.54
N ALA A 478 -9.41 -15.69 2.15
CA ALA A 478 -8.58 -15.67 0.96
C ALA A 478 -7.35 -16.58 1.08
N THR A 479 -7.16 -17.43 0.07
CA THR A 479 -6.01 -18.34 -0.09
C THR A 479 -5.40 -18.15 -1.48
N TYR A 480 -4.23 -18.75 -1.74
CA TYR A 480 -3.63 -18.71 -3.09
C TYR A 480 -4.50 -19.42 -4.14
N ASP A 481 -5.30 -20.40 -3.76
CA ASP A 481 -6.21 -21.10 -4.69
C ASP A 481 -7.56 -20.39 -4.83
N SER A 482 -8.02 -19.72 -3.78
CA SER A 482 -9.30 -18.98 -3.75
C SER A 482 -9.10 -17.57 -3.20
N PRO A 483 -8.40 -16.68 -3.94
CA PRO A 483 -7.89 -15.43 -3.39
C PRO A 483 -8.94 -14.37 -3.10
N ARG A 484 -10.17 -14.53 -3.61
CA ARG A 484 -11.29 -13.59 -3.39
C ARG A 484 -12.30 -14.05 -2.36
N THR A 485 -12.05 -15.15 -1.67
CA THR A 485 -12.94 -15.63 -0.61
C THR A 485 -13.00 -14.57 0.50
N PRO A 486 -14.21 -14.09 0.86
CA PRO A 486 -14.37 -13.08 1.91
C PRO A 486 -13.86 -13.58 3.27
N PRO A 487 -13.41 -12.67 4.15
CA PRO A 487 -13.09 -13.01 5.53
C PRO A 487 -14.33 -13.39 6.33
N THR A 488 -14.11 -14.03 7.48
CA THR A 488 -15.11 -14.33 8.48
C THR A 488 -14.89 -13.55 9.76
N GLY A 489 -15.90 -13.46 10.63
CA GLY A 489 -15.77 -12.88 11.96
C GLY A 489 -15.75 -11.36 12.02
N ILE A 490 -16.07 -10.64 10.92
CA ILE A 490 -16.17 -9.16 10.88
C ILE A 490 -17.60 -8.77 10.48
N PRO A 491 -18.56 -8.75 11.43
CA PRO A 491 -19.95 -8.46 11.10
C PRO A 491 -20.25 -6.99 10.80
N TYR A 492 -19.51 -6.03 11.41
CA TYR A 492 -19.85 -4.61 11.28
C TYR A 492 -18.63 -3.76 11.01
N VAL A 493 -18.75 -2.86 10.02
CA VAL A 493 -17.78 -1.80 9.74
C VAL A 493 -18.53 -0.50 9.53
N LEU A 494 -18.11 0.54 10.23
CA LEU A 494 -18.68 1.88 10.14
C LEU A 494 -17.64 2.85 9.58
N VAL A 495 -18.07 3.71 8.67
CA VAL A 495 -17.33 4.87 8.19
C VAL A 495 -18.19 6.10 8.44
N ASP A 496 -17.62 7.08 9.14
CA ASP A 496 -18.33 8.31 9.54
C ASP A 496 -19.67 8.03 10.23
N GLY A 497 -19.70 6.97 11.07
CA GLY A 497 -20.88 6.52 11.82
C GLY A 497 -21.94 5.77 11.02
N ARG A 498 -21.72 5.50 9.74
CA ARG A 498 -22.62 4.76 8.87
C ARG A 498 -22.10 3.33 8.64
N PHE A 499 -22.99 2.36 8.70
CA PHE A 499 -22.61 0.99 8.41
C PHE A 499 -22.31 0.81 6.92
N VAL A 500 -21.05 0.62 6.58
CA VAL A 500 -20.63 0.17 5.24
C VAL A 500 -20.65 -1.36 5.15
N MET A 501 -20.46 -2.07 6.28
CA MET A 501 -20.74 -3.50 6.44
C MET A 501 -21.71 -3.70 7.59
N ARG A 502 -22.73 -4.55 7.38
CA ARG A 502 -23.69 -4.94 8.41
C ARG A 502 -24.02 -6.42 8.28
N ASP A 503 -23.96 -7.15 9.40
CA ASP A 503 -24.18 -8.60 9.47
C ASP A 503 -23.31 -9.38 8.44
N GLY A 504 -22.06 -8.93 8.26
CA GLY A 504 -21.09 -9.50 7.32
C GLY A 504 -21.36 -9.20 5.84
N ARG A 505 -22.29 -8.30 5.53
CA ARG A 505 -22.66 -7.93 4.14
C ARG A 505 -22.46 -6.45 3.87
N ARG A 506 -22.10 -6.13 2.62
CA ARG A 506 -22.07 -4.73 2.18
C ARG A 506 -23.47 -4.12 2.25
N THR A 507 -23.50 -2.86 2.68
CA THR A 507 -24.67 -1.98 2.56
C THR A 507 -24.55 -1.14 1.29
N ASN A 508 -25.51 -0.27 1.02
CA ASN A 508 -25.44 0.69 -0.10
C ASN A 508 -24.74 2.01 0.31
N GLU A 509 -24.20 2.09 1.53
CA GLU A 509 -23.59 3.32 2.03
C GLU A 509 -22.21 3.54 1.41
N LEU A 510 -22.01 4.71 0.80
CA LEU A 510 -20.74 5.22 0.28
C LEU A 510 -20.30 6.41 1.16
N ALA A 511 -19.97 6.11 2.41
CA ALA A 511 -19.66 7.11 3.44
C ALA A 511 -18.21 7.62 3.40
N GLY A 512 -17.34 6.94 2.65
CA GLY A 512 -15.92 7.30 2.51
C GLY A 512 -15.71 8.59 1.73
N ARG A 513 -14.59 9.25 2.01
CA ARG A 513 -14.15 10.52 1.42
C ARG A 513 -12.65 10.52 1.20
N SER A 514 -12.17 11.44 0.38
CA SER A 514 -10.75 11.78 0.38
C SER A 514 -10.34 12.36 1.73
N VAL A 515 -9.29 11.80 2.32
CA VAL A 515 -8.68 12.30 3.56
C VAL A 515 -7.51 13.17 3.17
N ARG A 516 -7.71 14.48 3.23
CA ARG A 516 -6.71 15.47 2.83
C ARG A 516 -5.98 16.00 4.04
N ARG A 517 -4.69 16.11 3.90
CA ARG A 517 -3.90 16.78 4.90
C ARG A 517 -4.04 18.29 4.76
N THR A 518 -4.30 18.97 5.86
CA THR A 518 -4.16 20.43 5.90
C THR A 518 -2.67 20.77 5.88
N PRO A 519 -2.19 21.61 4.94
CA PRO A 519 -0.80 22.01 4.91
C PRO A 519 -0.37 22.60 6.25
N TYR A 520 0.76 22.15 6.77
CA TYR A 520 1.38 22.75 7.95
C TYR A 520 1.82 24.17 7.57
N ARG A 521 1.08 25.18 8.02
CA ARG A 521 1.56 26.57 7.98
C ARG A 521 2.51 26.72 9.16
N GLY A 522 3.82 26.55 8.91
CA GLY A 522 4.84 26.85 9.90
C GLY A 522 4.59 28.23 10.49
N ARG A 523 4.69 28.32 11.80
CA ARG A 523 4.71 29.61 12.50
C ARG A 523 6.05 30.26 12.30
#